data_59dabe3d97c666dc7740b9efa48adfd3
#
_entry.id   59dabe3d97c666dc7740b9efa48adfd3
#
_cell.length_a   1.000
_cell.length_b   1.000
_cell.length_c   1.000
_cell.angle_alpha   90.00
_cell.angle_beta   90.00
_cell.angle_gamma   90.00
#
_symmetry.space_group_name_H-M   'P 1'
#
loop_
_entity.id
_entity.type
_entity.pdbx_description
1 polymer ?
#
loop_
_entity_poly.entity_id
_entity_poly.type
_entity_poly.pdbx_seq_one_letter_code
_entity_poly.pdbx_strand_id
1 'polypeptide(L)'
;MNCEDLMNIPKIYSGMKLIAGGSGMYRNIRWIYFADCTQCLSDDFKVSQLIHGGELVIVTNAALTDNDDKMLSMIVEMNQKNIAGLVINVGQISPMLTEYCNDNELPLFELSYDLHLIDLSQIVCKALVEEESNTNSIDQLLAAIIYSSNINDADIKIRAGYLGTSISDKNHIVVLKLNKNNKLQDSYENLQRYIRYEFKNYGLQKMLMLWQIDTGIMLIPSELFSRDLLSNILTRIIDHISSYYGVDAKAGIGSAYEYI
;
A
#
# COMPACT_ATOMS: atom_id res chain seq x y z
N MET A 1 1.20 -2.34 -4.30
CA MET A 1 2.42 -2.89 -3.62
C MET A 1 2.84 -1.89 -2.56
N ASN A 2 3.06 -2.32 -1.31
CA ASN A 2 3.58 -1.44 -0.29
C ASN A 2 5.12 -1.53 -0.19
N CYS A 3 5.73 -0.68 0.65
CA CYS A 3 7.19 -0.67 0.83
C CYS A 3 7.73 -1.98 1.42
N GLU A 4 6.93 -2.68 2.25
CA GLU A 4 7.31 -3.99 2.78
C GLU A 4 7.32 -5.06 1.67
N ASP A 5 6.32 -5.07 0.81
CA ASP A 5 6.26 -5.98 -0.35
C ASP A 5 7.46 -5.78 -1.28
N LEU A 6 7.85 -4.51 -1.50
CA LEU A 6 9.03 -4.17 -2.28
C LEU A 6 10.29 -4.80 -1.69
N MET A 7 10.48 -4.68 -0.37
CA MET A 7 11.64 -5.25 0.32
C MET A 7 11.65 -6.78 0.36
N ASN A 8 10.52 -7.44 0.14
CA ASN A 8 10.45 -8.91 0.03
C ASN A 8 10.92 -9.44 -1.35
N ILE A 9 11.19 -8.56 -2.32
CA ILE A 9 11.74 -8.97 -3.62
C ILE A 9 13.25 -9.22 -3.47
N PRO A 10 13.77 -10.45 -3.71
CA PRO A 10 15.16 -10.81 -3.37
C PRO A 10 16.23 -9.89 -3.95
N LYS A 11 16.07 -9.43 -5.21
CA LYS A 11 17.02 -8.53 -5.86
C LYS A 11 17.00 -7.12 -5.24
N ILE A 12 15.85 -6.65 -4.79
CA ILE A 12 15.69 -5.39 -4.07
C ILE A 12 16.31 -5.51 -2.68
N TYR A 13 15.96 -6.56 -1.93
CA TYR A 13 16.49 -6.81 -0.60
C TYR A 13 18.02 -6.86 -0.56
N SER A 14 18.66 -7.43 -1.59
CA SER A 14 20.14 -7.49 -1.67
C SER A 14 20.81 -6.16 -2.01
N GLY A 15 20.09 -5.25 -2.68
CA GLY A 15 20.66 -3.98 -3.16
C GLY A 15 20.09 -2.71 -2.50
N MET A 16 19.13 -2.87 -1.60
CA MET A 16 18.48 -1.74 -0.92
C MET A 16 18.28 -2.06 0.57
N LYS A 17 18.50 -1.07 1.43
CA LYS A 17 18.42 -1.22 2.89
C LYS A 17 17.51 -0.15 3.50
N LEU A 18 16.59 -0.54 4.38
CA LEU A 18 15.81 0.40 5.17
C LEU A 18 16.72 1.07 6.23
N ILE A 19 16.73 2.40 6.27
CA ILE A 19 17.53 3.21 7.19
C ILE A 19 16.66 3.88 8.24
N ALA A 20 15.46 4.37 7.86
CA ALA A 20 14.56 5.08 8.75
C ALA A 20 13.09 4.90 8.33
N GLY A 21 12.15 5.35 9.16
CA GLY A 21 10.73 5.39 8.85
C GLY A 21 10.08 4.01 8.78
N GLY A 22 10.58 3.03 9.55
CA GLY A 22 10.10 1.65 9.52
C GLY A 22 8.61 1.49 9.83
N SER A 23 8.02 2.35 10.65
CA SER A 23 6.58 2.37 10.93
C SER A 23 5.73 2.71 9.69
N GLY A 24 6.31 3.35 8.67
CA GLY A 24 5.65 3.70 7.41
C GLY A 24 5.75 2.66 6.30
N MET A 25 6.28 1.46 6.56
CA MET A 25 6.46 0.41 5.54
C MET A 25 5.15 -0.05 4.87
N TYR A 26 4.00 0.23 5.49
CA TYR A 26 2.68 -0.01 4.92
C TYR A 26 2.33 0.95 3.76
N ARG A 27 3.07 2.06 3.60
CA ARG A 27 2.80 3.05 2.54
C ARG A 27 2.87 2.42 1.17
N ASN A 28 1.89 2.78 0.33
CA ASN A 28 1.70 2.15 -0.97
C ASN A 28 2.46 2.87 -2.07
N ILE A 29 3.20 2.06 -2.85
CA ILE A 29 3.90 2.51 -4.04
C ILE A 29 2.94 2.37 -5.22
N ARG A 30 2.69 3.49 -5.91
CA ARG A 30 1.91 3.56 -7.16
C ARG A 30 2.79 3.80 -8.38
N TRP A 31 3.85 4.58 -8.20
CA TRP A 31 4.76 5.01 -9.25
C TRP A 31 6.17 5.14 -8.73
N ILE A 32 7.13 5.23 -9.65
CA ILE A 32 8.49 5.68 -9.36
C ILE A 32 8.63 7.11 -9.86
N TYR A 33 9.28 7.96 -9.07
CA TYR A 33 9.64 9.30 -9.45
C TYR A 33 11.14 9.55 -9.22
N PHE A 34 11.86 9.94 -10.28
CA PHE A 34 13.26 10.32 -10.18
C PHE A 34 13.38 11.82 -10.00
N ALA A 35 13.77 12.26 -8.81
CA ALA A 35 13.88 13.67 -8.44
C ALA A 35 15.27 14.25 -8.73
N ASP A 36 15.93 13.79 -9.79
CA ASP A 36 17.33 14.16 -10.13
C ASP A 36 17.45 15.25 -11.19
N CYS A 37 16.33 15.86 -11.59
CA CYS A 37 16.37 16.90 -12.63
C CYS A 37 17.04 18.18 -12.12
N THR A 38 17.69 18.90 -13.02
CA THR A 38 18.38 20.17 -12.71
C THR A 38 17.42 21.24 -12.20
N GLN A 39 16.14 21.15 -12.52
CA GLN A 39 15.09 22.05 -12.03
C GLN A 39 14.92 21.92 -10.51
N CYS A 40 15.12 20.71 -9.94
CA CYS A 40 15.09 20.50 -8.50
C CYS A 40 16.20 21.28 -7.75
N LEU A 41 17.23 21.76 -8.45
CA LEU A 41 18.28 22.63 -7.90
C LEU A 41 17.84 24.12 -7.85
N SER A 42 16.78 24.51 -8.53
CA SER A 42 16.26 25.88 -8.52
C SER A 42 15.41 26.13 -7.27
N ASP A 43 15.54 27.27 -6.65
CA ASP A 43 14.75 27.65 -5.48
C ASP A 43 13.30 28.04 -5.84
N ASP A 44 13.06 28.41 -7.09
CA ASP A 44 11.73 28.74 -7.59
C ASP A 44 10.90 27.51 -8.02
N PHE A 45 11.51 26.33 -8.07
CA PHE A 45 10.85 25.12 -8.54
C PHE A 45 10.14 24.38 -7.42
N LYS A 46 8.82 24.23 -7.54
CA LYS A 46 7.99 23.48 -6.60
C LYS A 46 7.82 22.04 -7.07
N VAL A 47 8.56 21.13 -6.46
CA VAL A 47 8.52 19.69 -6.78
C VAL A 47 7.14 19.09 -6.50
N SER A 48 6.39 19.63 -5.53
CA SER A 48 5.03 19.19 -5.20
C SER A 48 4.05 19.25 -6.36
N GLN A 49 4.32 20.06 -7.40
CA GLN A 49 3.48 20.10 -8.59
C GLN A 49 3.59 18.86 -9.47
N LEU A 50 4.69 18.08 -9.31
CA LEU A 50 4.94 16.85 -10.05
C LEU A 50 4.54 15.59 -9.26
N ILE A 51 4.18 15.75 -7.98
CA ILE A 51 3.83 14.65 -7.08
C ILE A 51 2.31 14.51 -6.98
N HIS A 52 1.82 13.30 -7.19
CA HIS A 52 0.40 12.94 -7.13
C HIS A 52 0.03 12.12 -5.88
N GLY A 53 1.03 11.60 -5.17
CA GLY A 53 0.91 10.73 -4.00
C GLY A 53 1.15 9.25 -4.33
N GLY A 54 1.83 8.58 -3.42
CA GLY A 54 2.20 7.17 -3.57
C GLY A 54 3.45 6.94 -4.45
N GLU A 55 4.25 7.96 -4.72
CA GLU A 55 5.52 7.78 -5.42
C GLU A 55 6.60 7.18 -4.51
N LEU A 56 7.36 6.21 -5.04
CA LEU A 56 8.68 5.89 -4.55
C LEU A 56 9.66 6.90 -5.17
N VAL A 57 10.09 7.86 -4.38
CA VAL A 57 10.96 8.95 -4.84
C VAL A 57 12.40 8.50 -4.79
N ILE A 58 13.13 8.65 -5.89
CA ILE A 58 14.55 8.29 -6.01
C ILE A 58 15.36 9.56 -6.22
N VAL A 59 16.34 9.78 -5.35
CA VAL A 59 17.28 10.91 -5.42
C VAL A 59 18.70 10.37 -5.42
N THR A 60 19.42 10.54 -6.53
CA THR A 60 20.79 10.06 -6.69
C THR A 60 21.78 11.19 -7.00
N ASN A 61 21.26 12.40 -7.26
CA ASN A 61 22.09 13.56 -7.58
C ASN A 61 22.77 14.12 -6.34
N ALA A 62 24.10 13.98 -6.27
CA ALA A 62 24.92 14.49 -5.17
C ALA A 62 24.75 16.01 -4.92
N ALA A 63 24.48 16.81 -5.96
CA ALA A 63 24.26 18.23 -5.80
C ALA A 63 22.96 18.58 -5.01
N LEU A 64 22.01 17.64 -4.93
CA LEU A 64 20.83 17.75 -4.08
C LEU A 64 21.11 17.20 -2.68
N THR A 65 21.73 16.03 -2.59
CA THR A 65 21.96 15.33 -1.32
C THR A 65 23.07 15.92 -0.47
N ASP A 66 24.00 16.70 -1.06
CA ASP A 66 25.05 17.44 -0.34
C ASP A 66 24.53 18.73 0.33
N ASN A 67 23.28 19.13 0.06
CA ASN A 67 22.64 20.29 0.68
C ASN A 67 21.47 19.85 1.56
N ASP A 68 21.74 19.61 2.83
CA ASP A 68 20.78 19.07 3.80
C ASP A 68 19.49 19.90 3.91
N ASP A 69 19.60 21.23 4.00
CA ASP A 69 18.46 22.10 4.18
C ASP A 69 17.54 22.07 2.95
N LYS A 70 18.13 22.11 1.76
CA LYS A 70 17.38 22.06 0.50
C LYS A 70 16.74 20.70 0.30
N MET A 71 17.51 19.64 0.56
CA MET A 71 17.03 18.27 0.47
C MET A 71 15.85 18.05 1.41
N LEU A 72 15.99 18.44 2.68
CA LEU A 72 14.91 18.30 3.66
C LEU A 72 13.67 19.12 3.26
N SER A 73 13.83 20.37 2.84
CA SER A 73 12.72 21.21 2.38
C SER A 73 11.95 20.55 1.23
N MET A 74 12.66 20.00 0.26
CA MET A 74 12.08 19.30 -0.88
C MET A 74 11.30 18.05 -0.43
N ILE A 75 11.86 17.24 0.48
CA ILE A 75 11.20 16.03 0.98
C ILE A 75 9.98 16.36 1.85
N VAL A 76 10.05 17.40 2.67
CA VAL A 76 8.88 17.90 3.43
C VAL A 76 7.74 18.26 2.49
N GLU A 77 8.03 19.00 1.42
CA GLU A 77 7.04 19.39 0.41
C GLU A 77 6.43 18.17 -0.29
N MET A 78 7.26 17.19 -0.69
CA MET A 78 6.78 15.94 -1.31
C MET A 78 5.95 15.09 -0.34
N ASN A 79 6.36 15.00 0.93
CA ASN A 79 5.67 14.18 1.94
C ASN A 79 4.28 14.74 2.27
N GLN A 80 4.04 16.04 2.12
CA GLN A 80 2.69 16.63 2.21
C GLN A 80 1.73 16.08 1.16
N LYS A 81 2.25 15.48 0.08
CA LYS A 81 1.50 14.78 -0.96
C LYS A 81 1.44 13.25 -0.73
N ASN A 82 1.87 12.79 0.44
CA ASN A 82 1.85 11.36 0.81
C ASN A 82 2.68 10.48 -0.15
N ILE A 83 3.94 10.81 -0.37
CA ILE A 83 4.86 9.91 -1.08
C ILE A 83 4.99 8.57 -0.33
N ALA A 84 5.24 7.49 -1.05
CA ALA A 84 5.32 6.15 -0.47
C ALA A 84 6.62 5.91 0.29
N GLY A 85 7.72 6.41 -0.23
CA GLY A 85 9.05 6.24 0.36
C GLY A 85 10.11 7.02 -0.40
N LEU A 86 11.30 7.06 0.18
CA LEU A 86 12.46 7.77 -0.35
C LEU A 86 13.63 6.80 -0.52
N VAL A 87 14.29 6.84 -1.66
CA VAL A 87 15.47 6.05 -1.99
C VAL A 87 16.63 6.98 -2.31
N ILE A 88 17.76 6.82 -1.61
CA ILE A 88 18.95 7.65 -1.78
C ILE A 88 20.17 6.73 -1.88
N ASN A 89 21.17 7.12 -2.67
CA ASN A 89 22.40 6.35 -2.80
C ASN A 89 23.14 6.20 -1.46
N VAL A 90 23.85 5.10 -1.36
CA VAL A 90 24.72 4.82 -0.22
C VAL A 90 25.71 5.98 0.03
N GLY A 91 25.81 6.38 1.31
CA GLY A 91 26.69 7.46 1.74
C GLY A 91 26.17 8.89 1.48
N GLN A 92 24.93 9.06 1.00
CA GLN A 92 24.32 10.37 0.71
C GLN A 92 23.17 10.72 1.66
N ILE A 93 22.92 9.89 2.67
CA ILE A 93 21.82 10.11 3.64
C ILE A 93 22.35 10.91 4.83
N SER A 94 21.75 12.07 5.08
CA SER A 94 22.09 12.89 6.24
C SER A 94 21.37 12.45 7.52
N PRO A 95 21.95 12.74 8.72
CA PRO A 95 21.26 12.49 9.99
C PRO A 95 19.95 13.25 10.12
N MET A 96 19.89 14.49 9.64
CA MET A 96 18.69 15.34 9.67
C MET A 96 17.53 14.71 8.89
N LEU A 97 17.82 14.15 7.71
CA LEU A 97 16.81 13.45 6.90
C LEU A 97 16.36 12.14 7.57
N THR A 98 17.29 11.43 8.22
CA THR A 98 16.97 10.20 8.97
C THR A 98 16.00 10.49 10.12
N GLU A 99 16.23 11.55 10.89
CA GLU A 99 15.36 11.99 11.97
C GLU A 99 13.96 12.34 11.43
N TYR A 100 13.91 13.21 10.42
CA TYR A 100 12.64 13.58 9.78
C TYR A 100 11.83 12.36 9.30
N CYS A 101 12.48 11.40 8.66
CA CYS A 101 11.83 10.20 8.14
C CYS A 101 11.26 9.31 9.25
N ASN A 102 11.95 9.20 10.40
CA ASN A 102 11.43 8.49 11.56
C ASN A 102 10.22 9.19 12.17
N ASP A 103 10.28 10.51 12.35
CA ASP A 103 9.21 11.29 12.99
C ASP A 103 7.93 11.34 12.13
N ASN A 104 8.07 11.22 10.81
CA ASN A 104 6.96 11.33 9.86
C ASN A 104 6.58 9.98 9.22
N GLU A 105 7.06 8.85 9.76
CA GLU A 105 6.76 7.51 9.26
C GLU A 105 6.97 7.41 7.74
N LEU A 106 8.05 8.02 7.23
CA LEU A 106 8.42 7.99 5.83
C LEU A 106 9.54 6.98 5.59
N PRO A 107 9.30 5.84 4.94
CA PRO A 107 10.35 4.86 4.64
C PRO A 107 11.50 5.49 3.86
N LEU A 108 12.69 5.41 4.44
CA LEU A 108 13.95 5.87 3.83
C LEU A 108 14.85 4.68 3.56
N PHE A 109 15.18 4.49 2.30
CA PHE A 109 16.03 3.40 1.83
C PHE A 109 17.36 3.92 1.31
N GLU A 110 18.40 3.19 1.65
CA GLU A 110 19.73 3.35 1.07
C GLU A 110 19.89 2.41 -0.12
N LEU A 111 20.30 2.93 -1.26
CA LEU A 111 20.53 2.19 -2.50
C LEU A 111 22.00 1.88 -2.70
N SER A 112 22.36 0.60 -2.80
CA SER A 112 23.70 0.16 -3.15
C SER A 112 24.01 0.43 -4.63
N TYR A 113 25.27 0.68 -4.95
CA TYR A 113 25.74 0.81 -6.34
C TYR A 113 25.61 -0.47 -7.15
N ASP A 114 25.45 -1.64 -6.50
CA ASP A 114 25.25 -2.93 -7.16
C ASP A 114 23.85 -3.10 -7.75
N LEU A 115 22.87 -2.34 -7.28
CA LEU A 115 21.53 -2.31 -7.83
C LEU A 115 21.36 -1.10 -8.76
N HIS A 116 21.45 -1.35 -10.05
CA HIS A 116 21.30 -0.28 -11.03
C HIS A 116 19.87 0.26 -11.07
N LEU A 117 19.71 1.57 -11.30
CA LEU A 117 18.42 2.25 -11.36
C LEU A 117 17.48 1.64 -12.42
N ILE A 118 18.04 1.17 -13.54
CA ILE A 118 17.26 0.50 -14.57
C ILE A 118 16.64 -0.81 -14.07
N ASP A 119 17.40 -1.59 -13.30
CA ASP A 119 16.92 -2.85 -12.71
C ASP A 119 15.87 -2.57 -11.63
N LEU A 120 16.11 -1.58 -10.76
CA LEU A 120 15.15 -1.15 -9.75
C LEU A 120 13.83 -0.74 -10.40
N SER A 121 13.88 0.12 -11.42
CA SER A 121 12.67 0.59 -12.12
C SER A 121 11.91 -0.54 -12.81
N GLN A 122 12.61 -1.45 -13.49
CA GLN A 122 11.97 -2.60 -14.17
C GLN A 122 11.28 -3.53 -13.14
N ILE A 123 11.97 -3.85 -12.03
CA ILE A 123 11.43 -4.75 -11.00
C ILE A 123 10.18 -4.12 -10.39
N VAL A 124 10.24 -2.85 -9.99
CA VAL A 124 9.11 -2.16 -9.35
C VAL A 124 7.94 -2.04 -10.31
N CYS A 125 8.16 -1.57 -11.54
CA CYS A 125 7.09 -1.44 -12.54
C CYS A 125 6.43 -2.78 -12.85
N LYS A 126 7.22 -3.85 -13.01
CA LYS A 126 6.68 -5.19 -13.24
C LYS A 126 5.83 -5.66 -12.05
N ALA A 127 6.33 -5.51 -10.83
CA ALA A 127 5.61 -5.92 -9.62
C ALA A 127 4.29 -5.13 -9.45
N LEU A 128 4.27 -3.83 -9.76
CA LEU A 128 3.06 -3.01 -9.71
C LEU A 128 2.00 -3.49 -10.71
N VAL A 129 2.39 -3.79 -11.95
CA VAL A 129 1.47 -4.30 -13.00
C VAL A 129 0.93 -5.68 -12.62
N GLU A 130 1.79 -6.58 -12.13
CA GLU A 130 1.38 -7.92 -11.69
C GLU A 130 0.41 -7.86 -10.51
N GLU A 131 0.65 -6.98 -9.54
CA GLU A 131 -0.24 -6.81 -8.39
C GLU A 131 -1.60 -6.25 -8.80
N GLU A 132 -1.64 -5.24 -9.66
CA GLU A 132 -2.89 -4.65 -10.15
C GLU A 132 -3.73 -5.72 -10.88
N SER A 133 -3.10 -6.50 -11.76
CA SER A 133 -3.76 -7.59 -12.47
C SER A 133 -4.30 -8.67 -11.52
N ASN A 134 -3.51 -9.07 -10.52
CA ASN A 134 -3.92 -10.08 -9.54
C ASN A 134 -5.05 -9.57 -8.63
N THR A 135 -4.97 -8.32 -8.17
CA THR A 135 -6.01 -7.74 -7.32
C THR A 135 -7.34 -7.65 -8.05
N ASN A 136 -7.33 -7.16 -9.27
CA ASN A 136 -8.54 -7.09 -10.10
C ASN A 136 -9.17 -8.48 -10.31
N SER A 137 -8.36 -9.51 -10.52
CA SER A 137 -8.85 -10.88 -10.71
C SER A 137 -9.46 -11.47 -9.44
N ILE A 138 -8.90 -11.17 -8.26
CA ILE A 138 -9.42 -11.59 -6.96
C ILE A 138 -10.76 -10.88 -6.66
N ASP A 139 -10.84 -9.58 -6.93
CA ASP A 139 -12.05 -8.79 -6.70
C ASP A 139 -13.19 -9.23 -7.67
N GLN A 140 -12.84 -9.58 -8.92
CA GLN A 140 -13.79 -10.18 -9.86
C GLN A 140 -14.31 -11.55 -9.41
N LEU A 141 -13.48 -12.35 -8.73
CA LEU A 141 -13.93 -13.62 -8.15
C LEU A 141 -14.99 -13.39 -7.07
N LEU A 142 -14.77 -12.43 -6.16
CA LEU A 142 -15.76 -12.09 -5.13
C LEU A 142 -17.03 -11.50 -5.74
N ALA A 143 -16.91 -10.65 -6.76
CA ALA A 143 -18.07 -10.14 -7.49
C ALA A 143 -18.88 -11.26 -8.13
N ALA A 144 -18.23 -12.27 -8.73
CA ALA A 144 -18.89 -13.42 -9.26
C ALA A 144 -19.65 -14.19 -8.17
N ILE A 145 -19.04 -14.40 -7.00
CA ILE A 145 -19.69 -15.08 -5.85
C ILE A 145 -20.96 -14.35 -5.41
N ILE A 146 -20.92 -13.01 -5.36
CA ILE A 146 -22.05 -12.21 -4.85
C ILE A 146 -23.17 -12.07 -5.85
N TYR A 147 -22.87 -11.92 -7.15
CA TYR A 147 -23.86 -11.51 -8.15
C TYR A 147 -24.29 -12.59 -9.14
N SER A 148 -23.60 -13.74 -9.19
CA SER A 148 -24.01 -14.80 -10.11
C SER A 148 -25.03 -15.74 -9.45
N SER A 149 -26.13 -15.97 -10.11
CA SER A 149 -27.23 -16.84 -9.65
C SER A 149 -26.97 -18.36 -9.84
N ASN A 150 -25.95 -18.72 -10.63
CA ASN A 150 -25.59 -20.11 -10.95
C ASN A 150 -24.09 -20.31 -10.83
N ILE A 151 -23.60 -20.40 -9.61
CA ILE A 151 -22.18 -20.66 -9.35
C ILE A 151 -22.01 -22.11 -8.91
N ASN A 152 -21.04 -22.79 -9.54
CA ASN A 152 -20.58 -24.09 -9.09
C ASN A 152 -19.44 -23.88 -8.08
N ASP A 153 -19.62 -24.35 -6.83
CA ASP A 153 -18.62 -24.22 -5.76
C ASP A 153 -17.25 -24.80 -6.14
N ALA A 154 -17.23 -25.90 -6.91
CA ALA A 154 -15.99 -26.51 -7.38
C ALA A 154 -15.23 -25.54 -8.32
N ASP A 155 -15.92 -24.84 -9.21
CA ASP A 155 -15.31 -23.88 -10.12
C ASP A 155 -14.76 -22.67 -9.37
N ILE A 156 -15.44 -22.21 -8.32
CA ILE A 156 -14.97 -21.12 -7.47
C ILE A 156 -13.69 -21.52 -6.73
N LYS A 157 -13.66 -22.70 -6.10
CA LYS A 157 -12.50 -23.21 -5.38
C LYS A 157 -11.30 -23.39 -6.31
N ILE A 158 -11.52 -23.89 -7.52
CA ILE A 158 -10.47 -24.02 -8.56
C ILE A 158 -9.93 -22.63 -8.95
N ARG A 159 -10.81 -21.66 -9.25
CA ARG A 159 -10.41 -20.30 -9.63
C ARG A 159 -9.66 -19.60 -8.49
N ALA A 160 -10.12 -19.74 -7.25
CA ALA A 160 -9.44 -19.23 -6.06
C ALA A 160 -8.02 -19.80 -5.95
N GLY A 161 -7.86 -21.11 -6.16
CA GLY A 161 -6.56 -21.77 -6.17
C GLY A 161 -5.60 -21.23 -7.23
N TYR A 162 -6.06 -20.97 -8.46
CA TYR A 162 -5.25 -20.35 -9.52
C TYR A 162 -4.81 -18.92 -9.17
N LEU A 163 -5.63 -18.18 -8.44
CA LEU A 163 -5.31 -16.83 -7.98
C LEU A 163 -4.44 -16.83 -6.70
N GLY A 164 -4.15 -18.04 -6.16
CA GLY A 164 -3.38 -18.21 -4.93
C GLY A 164 -4.11 -17.65 -3.69
N THR A 165 -5.44 -17.60 -3.74
CA THR A 165 -6.30 -17.37 -2.58
C THR A 165 -7.04 -18.66 -2.23
N SER A 166 -7.56 -18.75 -1.01
CA SER A 166 -8.39 -19.86 -0.58
C SER A 166 -9.73 -19.35 -0.10
N ILE A 167 -10.78 -20.10 -0.42
CA ILE A 167 -12.09 -19.89 0.17
C ILE A 167 -12.28 -21.02 1.17
N SER A 168 -12.37 -20.66 2.44
CA SER A 168 -12.68 -21.60 3.52
C SER A 168 -14.10 -22.11 3.41
N ASP A 169 -14.37 -23.27 4.01
CA ASP A 169 -15.74 -23.79 4.10
C ASP A 169 -16.64 -22.88 4.97
N LYS A 170 -16.03 -22.17 5.94
CA LYS A 170 -16.75 -21.18 6.77
C LYS A 170 -16.10 -19.82 6.67
N ASN A 171 -16.91 -18.82 6.34
CA ASN A 171 -16.43 -17.45 6.19
C ASN A 171 -17.34 -16.46 6.91
N HIS A 172 -16.75 -15.38 7.42
CA HIS A 172 -17.47 -14.17 7.81
C HIS A 172 -17.58 -13.24 6.61
N ILE A 173 -18.77 -12.67 6.42
CA ILE A 173 -18.94 -11.53 5.53
C ILE A 173 -18.79 -10.28 6.38
N VAL A 174 -17.82 -9.44 6.03
CA VAL A 174 -17.62 -8.15 6.67
C VAL A 174 -17.98 -7.06 5.69
N VAL A 175 -18.81 -6.11 6.16
CA VAL A 175 -19.20 -4.94 5.37
C VAL A 175 -18.68 -3.70 6.07
N LEU A 176 -17.87 -2.92 5.37
CA LEU A 176 -17.37 -1.62 5.82
C LEU A 176 -18.03 -0.53 4.99
N LYS A 177 -18.75 0.37 5.64
CA LYS A 177 -19.44 1.49 4.98
C LYS A 177 -18.85 2.81 5.44
N LEU A 178 -18.50 3.66 4.46
CA LEU A 178 -18.05 5.02 4.70
C LEU A 178 -19.22 6.00 4.64
N ASN A 179 -19.20 7.01 5.50
CA ASN A 179 -20.11 8.15 5.33
C ASN A 179 -19.65 8.95 4.10
N LYS A 180 -20.61 9.29 3.22
CA LYS A 180 -20.34 10.04 1.99
C LYS A 180 -19.53 11.30 2.26
N ASN A 181 -18.30 11.32 1.78
CA ASN A 181 -17.48 12.52 1.77
C ASN A 181 -16.76 12.59 0.40
N ASN A 182 -17.01 13.63 -0.37
CA ASN A 182 -16.42 13.83 -1.70
C ASN A 182 -14.87 13.95 -1.69
N LYS A 183 -14.28 14.02 -0.48
CA LYS A 183 -12.81 14.12 -0.32
C LYS A 183 -12.05 12.80 -0.55
N LEU A 184 -12.75 11.66 -0.61
CA LEU A 184 -12.12 10.34 -0.68
C LEU A 184 -11.95 9.79 -2.10
N GLN A 185 -12.48 10.47 -3.13
CA GLN A 185 -12.60 9.91 -4.47
C GLN A 185 -11.24 9.44 -5.04
N ASP A 186 -10.16 10.15 -4.74
CA ASP A 186 -8.80 9.79 -5.17
C ASP A 186 -8.04 8.90 -4.16
N SER A 187 -8.65 8.61 -3.00
CA SER A 187 -7.99 7.88 -1.90
C SER A 187 -8.55 6.48 -1.65
N TYR A 188 -9.59 6.05 -2.38
CA TYR A 188 -10.20 4.73 -2.17
C TYR A 188 -9.23 3.56 -2.38
N GLU A 189 -8.35 3.66 -3.38
CA GLU A 189 -7.35 2.63 -3.61
C GLU A 189 -6.37 2.50 -2.45
N ASN A 190 -5.92 3.63 -1.89
CA ASN A 190 -5.01 3.64 -0.75
C ASN A 190 -5.69 3.02 0.48
N LEU A 191 -6.96 3.33 0.71
CA LEU A 191 -7.74 2.74 1.78
C LEU A 191 -7.90 1.22 1.60
N GLN A 192 -8.23 0.76 0.39
CA GLN A 192 -8.35 -0.68 0.11
C GLN A 192 -7.02 -1.42 0.38
N ARG A 193 -5.90 -0.82 -0.03
CA ARG A 193 -4.57 -1.39 0.20
C ARG A 193 -4.21 -1.41 1.68
N TYR A 194 -4.55 -0.35 2.42
CA TYR A 194 -4.35 -0.32 3.87
C TYR A 194 -5.15 -1.43 4.57
N ILE A 195 -6.42 -1.61 4.19
CA ILE A 195 -7.25 -2.70 4.73
C ILE A 195 -6.60 -4.06 4.44
N ARG A 196 -6.15 -4.31 3.21
CA ARG A 196 -5.45 -5.56 2.85
C ARG A 196 -4.17 -5.75 3.66
N TYR A 197 -3.40 -4.70 3.87
CA TYR A 197 -2.19 -4.71 4.69
C TYR A 197 -2.49 -5.10 6.14
N GLU A 198 -3.52 -4.50 6.75
CA GLU A 198 -3.92 -4.86 8.12
C GLU A 198 -4.26 -6.36 8.24
N PHE A 199 -5.04 -6.91 7.34
CA PHE A 199 -5.36 -8.34 7.36
C PHE A 199 -4.16 -9.24 7.05
N LYS A 200 -3.23 -8.80 6.20
CA LYS A 200 -1.99 -9.51 5.91
C LYS A 200 -1.12 -9.69 7.15
N ASN A 201 -1.06 -8.69 8.04
CA ASN A 201 -0.34 -8.76 9.31
C ASN A 201 -0.87 -9.85 10.25
N TYR A 202 -2.10 -10.32 10.02
CA TYR A 202 -2.72 -11.45 10.74
C TYR A 202 -2.76 -12.74 9.92
N GLY A 203 -1.97 -12.83 8.85
CA GLY A 203 -1.79 -14.05 8.05
C GLY A 203 -2.70 -14.19 6.83
N LEU A 204 -3.61 -13.25 6.55
CA LEU A 204 -4.45 -13.29 5.36
C LEU A 204 -3.73 -12.62 4.17
N GLN A 205 -2.94 -13.40 3.44
CA GLN A 205 -2.08 -12.90 2.37
C GLN A 205 -2.87 -12.31 1.18
N LYS A 206 -3.99 -12.95 0.80
CA LYS A 206 -4.81 -12.53 -0.33
C LYS A 206 -6.28 -12.52 0.09
N MET A 207 -6.79 -11.33 0.38
CA MET A 207 -8.15 -11.13 0.84
C MET A 207 -9.09 -10.89 -0.34
N LEU A 208 -10.23 -11.60 -0.35
CA LEU A 208 -11.35 -11.33 -1.25
C LEU A 208 -12.08 -10.08 -0.75
N MET A 209 -11.98 -9.00 -1.51
CA MET A 209 -12.63 -7.73 -1.19
C MET A 209 -13.23 -7.11 -2.45
N LEU A 210 -14.48 -6.73 -2.37
CA LEU A 210 -15.18 -5.97 -3.40
C LEU A 210 -15.52 -4.59 -2.87
N TRP A 211 -15.12 -3.55 -3.60
CA TRP A 211 -15.43 -2.19 -3.23
C TRP A 211 -16.44 -1.57 -4.20
N GLN A 212 -17.52 -1.00 -3.67
CA GLN A 212 -18.54 -0.32 -4.45
C GLN A 212 -18.86 1.03 -3.84
N ILE A 213 -18.58 2.09 -4.57
CA ILE A 213 -18.80 3.48 -4.18
C ILE A 213 -18.25 3.78 -2.77
N ASP A 214 -19.05 3.60 -1.72
CA ASP A 214 -18.72 3.89 -0.32
C ASP A 214 -18.71 2.64 0.56
N THR A 215 -18.82 1.46 -0.03
CA THR A 215 -19.01 0.20 0.70
C THR A 215 -17.99 -0.83 0.27
N GLY A 216 -17.23 -1.34 1.22
CA GLY A 216 -16.32 -2.49 1.05
C GLY A 216 -16.98 -3.77 1.58
N ILE A 217 -16.98 -4.82 0.78
CA ILE A 217 -17.47 -6.16 1.15
C ILE A 217 -16.26 -7.09 1.17
N MET A 218 -16.06 -7.81 2.27
CA MET A 218 -14.90 -8.68 2.48
C MET A 218 -15.38 -10.07 2.87
N LEU A 219 -14.73 -11.10 2.34
CA LEU A 219 -14.93 -12.48 2.71
C LEU A 219 -13.72 -12.94 3.53
N ILE A 220 -13.94 -13.27 4.80
CA ILE A 220 -12.89 -13.54 5.78
C ILE A 220 -13.02 -14.95 6.34
N PRO A 221 -12.00 -15.82 6.22
CA PRO A 221 -12.03 -17.16 6.76
C PRO A 221 -12.26 -17.18 8.27
N SER A 222 -13.30 -17.88 8.75
CA SER A 222 -13.63 -17.93 10.18
C SER A 222 -12.65 -18.81 10.98
N GLU A 223 -11.91 -19.67 10.31
CA GLU A 223 -10.87 -20.52 10.92
C GLU A 223 -9.65 -19.70 11.39
N LEU A 224 -9.31 -18.63 10.64
CA LEU A 224 -8.19 -17.75 10.95
C LEU A 224 -8.59 -16.56 11.81
N PHE A 225 -9.85 -16.13 11.73
CA PHE A 225 -10.33 -14.88 12.34
C PHE A 225 -11.58 -15.13 13.19
N SER A 226 -11.41 -15.12 14.50
CA SER A 226 -12.54 -15.07 15.41
C SER A 226 -13.27 -13.72 15.30
N ARG A 227 -14.53 -13.68 15.72
CA ARG A 227 -15.32 -12.44 15.69
C ARG A 227 -14.70 -11.33 16.52
N ASP A 228 -14.07 -11.65 17.66
CA ASP A 228 -13.41 -10.69 18.54
C ASP A 228 -12.14 -10.12 17.88
N LEU A 229 -11.34 -10.97 17.23
CA LEU A 229 -10.18 -10.53 16.48
C LEU A 229 -10.59 -9.61 15.31
N LEU A 230 -11.62 -9.98 14.56
CA LEU A 230 -12.18 -9.14 13.49
C LEU A 230 -12.64 -7.79 14.02
N SER A 231 -13.34 -7.76 15.16
CA SER A 231 -13.79 -6.51 15.78
C SER A 231 -12.61 -5.60 16.11
N ASN A 232 -11.53 -6.14 16.66
CA ASN A 232 -10.32 -5.37 17.00
C ASN A 232 -9.61 -4.82 15.76
N ILE A 233 -9.48 -5.62 14.70
CA ILE A 233 -8.88 -5.18 13.42
C ILE A 233 -9.73 -4.07 12.80
N LEU A 234 -11.05 -4.27 12.73
CA LEU A 234 -11.96 -3.30 12.14
C LEU A 234 -12.02 -1.99 12.93
N THR A 235 -11.90 -2.04 14.27
CA THR A 235 -11.80 -0.84 15.08
C THR A 235 -10.58 -0.02 14.69
N ARG A 236 -9.39 -0.65 14.57
CA ARG A 236 -8.18 0.05 14.13
C ARG A 236 -8.30 0.62 12.72
N ILE A 237 -8.93 -0.12 11.80
CA ILE A 237 -9.20 0.36 10.44
C ILE A 237 -10.11 1.59 10.48
N ILE A 238 -11.18 1.58 11.28
CA ILE A 238 -12.10 2.71 11.44
C ILE A 238 -11.40 3.92 12.05
N ASP A 239 -10.58 3.71 13.09
CA ASP A 239 -9.81 4.77 13.73
C ASP A 239 -8.81 5.41 12.75
N HIS A 240 -8.14 4.58 11.94
CA HIS A 240 -7.26 5.09 10.88
C HIS A 240 -8.03 5.88 9.82
N ILE A 241 -9.18 5.39 9.37
CA ILE A 241 -10.05 6.11 8.40
C ILE A 241 -10.45 7.47 8.97
N SER A 242 -10.86 7.52 10.23
CA SER A 242 -11.27 8.76 10.89
C SER A 242 -10.11 9.74 11.05
N SER A 243 -8.95 9.26 11.54
CA SER A 243 -7.80 10.12 11.83
C SER A 243 -7.07 10.59 10.56
N TYR A 244 -6.90 9.72 9.58
CA TYR A 244 -6.11 10.03 8.38
C TYR A 244 -6.92 10.69 7.26
N TYR A 245 -8.15 10.20 7.04
CA TYR A 245 -9.01 10.71 5.96
C TYR A 245 -10.08 11.69 6.44
N GLY A 246 -10.30 11.79 7.77
CA GLY A 246 -11.36 12.65 8.34
C GLY A 246 -12.77 12.20 7.94
N VAL A 247 -12.98 10.88 7.78
CA VAL A 247 -14.24 10.28 7.35
C VAL A 247 -14.73 9.29 8.38
N ASP A 248 -16.01 9.37 8.72
CA ASP A 248 -16.63 8.36 9.56
C ASP A 248 -16.88 7.06 8.81
N ALA A 249 -16.63 5.94 9.45
CA ALA A 249 -16.89 4.61 8.92
C ALA A 249 -17.63 3.75 9.93
N LYS A 250 -18.37 2.76 9.42
CA LYS A 250 -19.05 1.73 10.23
C LYS A 250 -18.77 0.37 9.61
N ALA A 251 -18.53 -0.63 10.47
CA ALA A 251 -18.36 -2.01 10.03
C ALA A 251 -19.42 -2.91 10.64
N GLY A 252 -19.86 -3.90 9.86
CA GLY A 252 -20.73 -4.99 10.29
C GLY A 252 -20.06 -6.33 10.03
N ILE A 253 -20.11 -7.24 11.00
CA ILE A 253 -19.58 -8.61 10.88
C ILE A 253 -20.78 -9.56 10.88
N GLY A 254 -20.98 -10.27 9.76
CA GLY A 254 -21.96 -11.33 9.64
C GLY A 254 -21.57 -12.57 10.45
N SER A 255 -22.54 -13.45 10.71
CA SER A 255 -22.25 -14.77 11.25
C SER A 255 -21.41 -15.59 10.28
N ALA A 256 -20.61 -16.53 10.78
CA ALA A 256 -19.91 -17.45 9.91
C ALA A 256 -20.94 -18.45 9.30
N TYR A 257 -20.95 -18.51 7.98
CA TYR A 257 -21.78 -19.46 7.24
C TYR A 257 -20.92 -20.49 6.52
N GLU A 258 -21.41 -21.71 6.47
CA GLU A 258 -20.86 -22.72 5.58
C GLU A 258 -21.39 -22.42 4.17
N TYR A 259 -20.52 -22.41 3.18
CA TYR A 259 -20.91 -22.53 1.80
C TYR A 259 -21.38 -23.96 1.56
N ILE A 260 -22.60 -24.10 1.15
CA ILE A 260 -23.23 -25.40 0.83
C ILE A 260 -22.85 -25.75 -0.60
#